data_c2c90add4f0d702197edfe0cdb3af45b
#
_entry.id   c2c90add4f0d702197edfe0cdb3af45b
#
_cell.length_a   1.000
_cell.length_b   1.000
_cell.length_c   1.000
_cell.angle_alpha   90.00
_cell.angle_beta   90.00
_cell.angle_gamma   90.00
#
_symmetry.space_group_name_H-M   'P 1'
#
loop_
_entity.id
_entity.type
_entity.pdbx_description
1 polymer ?
#
loop_
_entity_poly.entity_id
_entity_poly.type
_entity_poly.pdbx_seq_one_letter_code
_entity_poly.pdbx_strand_id
1 'polypeptide(L)'
;MSKNIENHDSVLLLQDCIAGCKMALESMDDIREHTDDKQLRELIDKYYDEHTRLSVDCRDMLDKAGADIKEPGVFAKMAAKLQTAMKMAVNDDQSQAAKLLTEGCNMGIETISGSLNEYRDADSKSVAIAERLRTCLFYTSPSPRDTR
;
A
#
# COMPACT_ATOMS: atom_id res chain seq x y z
N MET A 1 7.13 8.31 30.73
CA MET A 1 6.54 8.07 30.35
C MET A 1 6.57 7.84 29.16
N SER A 2 6.43 7.55 28.81
CA SER A 2 6.43 7.12 27.73
C SER A 2 5.70 7.71 26.90
N LYS A 3 5.81 8.08 26.22
CA LYS A 3 5.24 8.40 25.46
C LYS A 3 5.05 7.83 24.47
N ASN A 4 5.18 7.25 24.43
CA ASN A 4 4.96 6.41 23.52
C ASN A 4 3.73 6.44 23.02
N ILE A 5 3.40 5.73 22.13
CA ILE A 5 2.21 5.65 21.58
C ILE A 5 1.43 4.93 22.43
N GLU A 6 0.86 5.59 23.33
CA GLU A 6 0.02 4.94 24.08
C GLU A 6 -1.27 4.94 23.47
N ASN A 7 -1.54 5.60 22.44
CA ASN A 7 -2.82 5.75 21.79
C ASN A 7 -3.07 4.52 20.96
N HIS A 8 -4.09 3.81 21.31
CA HIS A 8 -4.48 2.58 20.62
C HIS A 8 -4.78 2.83 19.14
N ASP A 9 -5.39 3.98 18.83
CA ASP A 9 -5.70 4.33 17.45
C ASP A 9 -4.42 4.49 16.62
N SER A 10 -3.38 5.05 17.21
CA SER A 10 -2.10 5.20 16.50
C SER A 10 -1.51 3.84 16.13
N VAL A 11 -1.54 2.89 17.05
CA VAL A 11 -1.04 1.55 16.77
C VAL A 11 -1.84 0.88 15.67
N LEU A 12 -3.18 0.96 15.75
CA LEU A 12 -4.04 0.35 14.74
C LEU A 12 -3.82 0.98 13.37
N LEU A 13 -3.69 2.29 13.31
CA LEU A 13 -3.44 2.97 12.05
C LEU A 13 -2.11 2.55 11.44
N LEU A 14 -1.07 2.47 12.26
CA LEU A 14 0.25 2.05 11.78
C LEU A 14 0.25 0.60 11.31
N GLN A 15 -0.49 -0.27 11.99
CA GLN A 15 -0.62 -1.67 11.57
C GLN A 15 -1.29 -1.76 10.21
N ASP A 16 -2.32 -0.95 9.98
CA ASP A 16 -2.97 -0.90 8.67
C ASP A 16 -2.01 -0.36 7.61
N CYS A 17 -1.21 0.63 7.95
CA CYS A 17 -0.25 1.20 7.01
C CYS A 17 0.80 0.20 6.59
N ILE A 18 1.35 -0.56 7.53
CA ILE A 18 2.39 -1.51 7.17
C ILE A 18 1.81 -2.66 6.35
N ALA A 19 0.59 -3.08 6.66
CA ALA A 19 -0.09 -4.09 5.86
C ALA A 19 -0.35 -3.58 4.44
N GLY A 20 -0.73 -2.31 4.32
CA GLY A 20 -0.94 -1.69 3.01
C GLY A 20 0.33 -1.60 2.20
N CYS A 21 1.45 -1.25 2.84
CA CYS A 21 2.74 -1.22 2.17
C CYS A 21 3.14 -2.60 1.68
N LYS A 22 2.95 -3.61 2.51
CA LYS A 22 3.28 -4.98 2.13
C LYS A 22 2.46 -5.43 0.92
N MET A 23 1.16 -5.16 0.96
CA MET A 23 0.29 -5.50 -0.15
C MET A 23 0.72 -4.79 -1.43
N ALA A 24 1.06 -3.51 -1.33
CA ALA A 24 1.49 -2.73 -2.49
C ALA A 24 2.78 -3.29 -3.08
N LEU A 25 3.74 -3.63 -2.23
CA LEU A 25 5.02 -4.16 -2.70
C LEU A 25 4.84 -5.50 -3.39
N GLU A 26 4.04 -6.39 -2.80
CA GLU A 26 3.78 -7.70 -3.41
C GLU A 26 3.05 -7.57 -4.73
N SER A 27 2.08 -6.66 -4.80
CA SER A 27 1.33 -6.44 -6.02
C SER A 27 2.20 -5.86 -7.12
N MET A 28 3.07 -4.92 -6.76
CA MET A 28 3.98 -4.33 -7.73
C MET A 28 4.97 -5.36 -8.28
N ASP A 29 5.48 -6.26 -7.43
CA ASP A 29 6.34 -7.33 -7.89
C ASP A 29 5.63 -8.23 -8.89
N ASP A 30 4.40 -8.65 -8.55
CA ASP A 30 3.64 -9.54 -9.42
C ASP A 30 3.32 -8.87 -10.76
N ILE A 31 2.88 -7.63 -10.72
CA ILE A 31 2.51 -6.92 -11.94
C ILE A 31 3.74 -6.69 -12.82
N ARG A 32 4.86 -6.35 -12.19
CA ARG A 32 6.09 -6.11 -12.92
C ARG A 32 6.53 -7.36 -13.69
N GLU A 33 6.35 -8.52 -13.10
CA GLU A 33 6.70 -9.78 -13.77
C GLU A 33 5.80 -10.10 -14.95
N HIS A 34 4.61 -9.54 -14.96
CA HIS A 34 3.62 -9.85 -15.99
C HIS A 34 3.50 -8.78 -17.08
N THR A 35 4.37 -7.77 -17.08
CA THR A 35 4.29 -6.73 -18.09
C THR A 35 5.65 -6.49 -18.73
N ASP A 36 5.63 -6.22 -20.02
CA ASP A 36 6.83 -5.83 -20.75
C ASP A 36 6.82 -4.33 -21.02
N ASP A 37 5.78 -3.63 -20.60
CA ASP A 37 5.67 -2.20 -20.83
C ASP A 37 6.75 -1.47 -20.06
N LYS A 38 7.68 -0.85 -20.77
CA LYS A 38 8.81 -0.20 -20.17
C LYS A 38 8.40 0.95 -19.24
N GLN A 39 7.44 1.75 -19.67
CA GLN A 39 6.97 2.87 -18.86
C GLN A 39 6.33 2.39 -17.56
N LEU A 40 5.55 1.33 -17.63
CA LEU A 40 4.92 0.77 -16.46
C LEU A 40 5.96 0.20 -15.51
N ARG A 41 6.97 -0.48 -16.03
CA ARG A 41 8.04 -1.04 -15.20
C ARG A 41 8.83 0.07 -14.50
N GLU A 42 9.10 1.16 -15.21
CA GLU A 42 9.81 2.31 -14.61
C GLU A 42 8.98 2.96 -13.51
N LEU A 43 7.68 3.08 -13.72
CA LEU A 43 6.79 3.63 -12.72
C LEU A 43 6.82 2.75 -11.46
N ILE A 44 6.70 1.44 -11.66
CA ILE A 44 6.72 0.49 -10.56
C ILE A 44 8.05 0.57 -9.80
N ASP A 45 9.18 0.59 -10.51
CA ASP A 45 10.48 0.63 -9.87
C ASP A 45 10.63 1.87 -8.99
N LYS A 46 10.16 3.00 -9.48
CA LYS A 46 10.25 4.25 -8.75
C LYS A 46 9.44 4.20 -7.46
N TYR A 47 8.21 3.76 -7.54
CA TYR A 47 7.33 3.78 -6.37
C TYR A 47 7.52 2.57 -5.47
N TYR A 48 8.13 1.52 -5.97
CA TYR A 48 8.54 0.40 -5.13
C TYR A 48 9.51 0.90 -4.04
N ASP A 49 10.47 1.73 -4.43
CA ASP A 49 11.39 2.32 -3.47
C ASP A 49 10.67 3.18 -2.44
N GLU A 50 9.72 3.99 -2.88
CA GLU A 50 8.98 4.86 -1.97
C GLU A 50 8.17 4.05 -0.97
N HIS A 51 7.50 3.01 -1.43
CA HIS A 51 6.73 2.15 -0.53
C HIS A 51 7.65 1.39 0.44
N THR A 52 8.83 1.01 -0.01
CA THR A 52 9.81 0.34 0.87
C THR A 52 10.25 1.27 1.99
N ARG A 53 10.57 2.52 1.67
CA ARG A 53 10.97 3.50 2.69
C ARG A 53 9.85 3.75 3.68
N LEU A 54 8.65 3.87 3.17
CA LEU A 54 7.48 4.10 4.00
C LEU A 54 7.26 2.93 4.95
N SER A 55 7.44 1.71 4.45
CA SER A 55 7.31 0.51 5.26
C SER A 55 8.32 0.49 6.41
N VAL A 56 9.56 0.90 6.12
CA VAL A 56 10.60 0.96 7.14
C VAL A 56 10.24 1.99 8.22
N ASP A 57 9.79 3.18 7.80
CA ASP A 57 9.41 4.23 8.74
C ASP A 57 8.26 3.77 9.64
N CYS A 58 7.29 3.10 9.04
CA CYS A 58 6.14 2.61 9.76
C CYS A 58 6.53 1.54 10.79
N ARG A 59 7.41 0.62 10.35
CA ARG A 59 7.90 -0.44 11.24
C ARG A 59 8.66 0.13 12.41
N ASP A 60 9.49 1.15 12.17
CA ASP A 60 10.23 1.80 13.24
C ASP A 60 9.30 2.41 14.28
N MET A 61 8.23 3.03 13.83
CA MET A 61 7.27 3.62 14.77
C MET A 61 6.55 2.57 15.58
N LEU A 62 6.20 1.44 14.95
CA LEU A 62 5.57 0.34 15.67
C LEU A 62 6.53 -0.28 16.70
N ASP A 63 7.78 -0.43 16.32
CA ASP A 63 8.79 -0.97 17.24
C ASP A 63 8.96 -0.06 18.46
N LYS A 64 9.02 1.23 18.25
CA LYS A 64 9.14 2.19 19.35
C LYS A 64 7.92 2.17 20.25
N ALA A 65 6.78 1.83 19.71
CA ALA A 65 5.57 1.70 20.49
C ALA A 65 5.46 0.36 21.20
N GLY A 66 6.37 -0.56 20.92
CA GLY A 66 6.31 -1.91 21.47
C GLY A 66 5.20 -2.74 20.89
N ALA A 67 4.71 -2.38 19.71
CA ALA A 67 3.57 -3.08 19.10
C ALA A 67 4.04 -4.04 18.02
N ASP A 68 3.28 -5.12 17.87
CA ASP A 68 3.58 -6.13 16.87
C ASP A 68 3.01 -5.74 15.52
N ILE A 69 3.61 -6.29 14.47
CA ILE A 69 3.08 -6.15 13.14
C ILE A 69 1.94 -7.14 12.98
N LYS A 70 0.79 -6.65 12.55
CA LYS A 70 -0.35 -7.51 12.26
C LYS A 70 -0.82 -7.27 10.84
N GLU A 71 -1.42 -8.29 10.24
CA GLU A 71 -2.01 -8.15 8.92
C GLU A 71 -3.53 -8.13 9.07
N PRO A 72 -4.13 -6.95 9.01
CA PRO A 72 -5.59 -6.87 9.08
C PRO A 72 -6.24 -7.68 7.97
N GLY A 73 -7.36 -8.33 8.29
CA GLY A 73 -8.05 -9.19 7.34
C GLY A 73 -8.47 -8.50 6.06
N VAL A 74 -8.77 -7.21 6.13
CA VAL A 74 -9.17 -6.47 4.94
C VAL A 74 -8.04 -6.45 3.90
N PHE A 75 -6.80 -6.27 4.34
CA PHE A 75 -5.68 -6.27 3.39
C PHE A 75 -5.38 -7.66 2.88
N ALA A 76 -5.55 -8.68 3.70
CA ALA A 76 -5.37 -10.06 3.25
C ALA A 76 -6.38 -10.41 2.15
N LYS A 77 -7.64 -9.98 2.32
CA LYS A 77 -8.67 -10.21 1.31
C LYS A 77 -8.37 -9.47 0.01
N MET A 78 -7.88 -8.23 0.12
CA MET A 78 -7.52 -7.46 -1.07
C MET A 78 -6.37 -8.12 -1.82
N ALA A 79 -5.36 -8.59 -1.10
CA ALA A 79 -4.23 -9.26 -1.72
C ALA A 79 -4.68 -10.53 -2.43
N ALA A 80 -5.57 -11.31 -1.80
CA ALA A 80 -6.08 -12.52 -2.42
C ALA A 80 -6.86 -12.22 -3.70
N LYS A 81 -7.69 -11.19 -3.67
CA LYS A 81 -8.43 -10.78 -4.86
C LYS A 81 -7.51 -10.38 -5.99
N LEU A 82 -6.48 -9.61 -5.67
CA LEU A 82 -5.54 -9.14 -6.66
C LEU A 82 -4.75 -10.29 -7.25
N GLN A 83 -4.31 -11.25 -6.43
CA GLN A 83 -3.60 -12.42 -6.91
C GLN A 83 -4.48 -13.27 -7.82
N THR A 84 -5.75 -13.42 -7.47
CA THR A 84 -6.69 -14.17 -8.32
C THR A 84 -6.85 -13.47 -9.66
N ALA A 85 -7.01 -12.15 -9.65
CA ALA A 85 -7.14 -11.39 -10.88
C ALA A 85 -5.89 -11.51 -11.76
N MET A 86 -4.71 -11.50 -11.14
CA MET A 86 -3.45 -11.68 -11.86
C MET A 86 -3.39 -13.05 -12.54
N LYS A 87 -3.79 -14.10 -11.83
CA LYS A 87 -3.77 -15.43 -12.39
C LYS A 87 -4.73 -15.59 -13.56
N MET A 88 -5.84 -14.88 -13.50
CA MET A 88 -6.83 -14.95 -14.57
C MET A 88 -6.48 -14.07 -15.76
N ALA A 89 -5.61 -13.09 -15.57
CA ALA A 89 -5.19 -12.20 -16.64
C ALA A 89 -3.96 -12.75 -17.34
N VAL A 90 -4.06 -13.99 -17.79
CA VAL A 90 -2.90 -14.70 -18.26
C VAL A 90 -2.42 -14.30 -19.63
N ASN A 91 -3.13 -13.47 -20.30
CA ASN A 91 -2.83 -13.22 -21.70
C ASN A 91 -1.93 -12.06 -21.97
N ASP A 92 -1.20 -11.60 -20.98
CA ASP A 92 -0.18 -10.64 -21.24
C ASP A 92 -0.62 -9.36 -21.90
N ASP A 93 -1.83 -8.96 -21.73
CA ASP A 93 -2.29 -7.71 -22.24
C ASP A 93 -1.71 -6.61 -21.34
N GLN A 94 -0.89 -5.72 -21.92
CA GLN A 94 -0.26 -4.64 -21.18
C GLN A 94 -1.27 -3.75 -20.48
N SER A 95 -2.42 -3.53 -21.10
CA SER A 95 -3.45 -2.71 -20.49
C SER A 95 -4.04 -3.39 -19.25
N GLN A 96 -4.02 -4.71 -19.22
CA GLN A 96 -4.53 -5.45 -18.07
C GLN A 96 -3.65 -5.25 -16.84
N ALA A 97 -2.33 -5.25 -17.03
CA ALA A 97 -1.39 -5.01 -15.93
C ALA A 97 -1.61 -3.62 -15.35
N ALA A 98 -1.74 -2.60 -16.21
CA ALA A 98 -1.97 -1.25 -15.75
C ALA A 98 -3.30 -1.11 -15.01
N LYS A 99 -4.34 -1.79 -15.49
CA LYS A 99 -5.63 -1.79 -14.83
C LYS A 99 -5.55 -2.42 -13.44
N LEU A 100 -4.85 -3.53 -13.31
CA LEU A 100 -4.72 -4.19 -12.02
C LEU A 100 -3.97 -3.31 -11.02
N LEU A 101 -2.94 -2.63 -11.48
CA LEU A 101 -2.22 -1.71 -10.61
C LEU A 101 -3.12 -0.56 -10.17
N THR A 102 -3.89 -0.01 -11.11
CA THR A 102 -4.82 1.07 -10.81
C THR A 102 -5.87 0.62 -9.77
N GLU A 103 -6.43 -0.55 -9.97
CA GLU A 103 -7.43 -1.08 -9.04
C GLU A 103 -6.85 -1.30 -7.66
N GLY A 104 -5.66 -1.87 -7.59
CA GLY A 104 -5.00 -2.11 -6.31
C GLY A 104 -4.71 -0.80 -5.58
N CYS A 105 -4.22 0.20 -6.31
CA CYS A 105 -3.95 1.51 -5.71
C CYS A 105 -5.23 2.17 -5.19
N ASN A 106 -6.30 2.10 -5.97
CA ASN A 106 -7.56 2.69 -5.55
C ASN A 106 -8.13 1.99 -4.31
N MET A 107 -8.05 0.66 -4.26
CA MET A 107 -8.48 -0.07 -3.09
C MET A 107 -7.66 0.28 -1.86
N GLY A 108 -6.35 0.44 -2.05
CA GLY A 108 -5.47 0.84 -0.96
C GLY A 108 -5.79 2.24 -0.45
N ILE A 109 -6.05 3.17 -1.35
CA ILE A 109 -6.40 4.55 -1.00
C ILE A 109 -7.70 4.56 -0.20
N GLU A 110 -8.70 3.81 -0.65
CA GLU A 110 -9.97 3.74 0.05
C GLU A 110 -9.82 3.15 1.44
N THR A 111 -9.03 2.10 1.55
CA THR A 111 -8.84 1.42 2.83
C THR A 111 -8.10 2.32 3.83
N ILE A 112 -7.04 2.98 3.40
CA ILE A 112 -6.29 3.87 4.28
C ILE A 112 -7.10 5.11 4.64
N SER A 113 -7.89 5.62 3.70
CA SER A 113 -8.79 6.74 3.99
C SER A 113 -9.82 6.34 5.05
N GLY A 114 -10.34 5.11 4.95
CA GLY A 114 -11.24 4.57 5.96
C GLY A 114 -10.56 4.43 7.31
N SER A 115 -9.32 3.96 7.34
CA SER A 115 -8.56 3.85 8.58
C SER A 115 -8.34 5.22 9.22
N LEU A 116 -8.01 6.22 8.41
CA LEU A 116 -7.84 7.58 8.93
C LEU A 116 -9.14 8.11 9.55
N ASN A 117 -10.27 7.77 8.97
CA ASN A 117 -11.55 8.18 9.50
C ASN A 117 -11.93 7.41 10.75
N GLU A 118 -11.56 6.14 10.80
CA GLU A 118 -11.89 5.30 11.94
C GLU A 118 -11.01 5.59 13.16
N TYR A 119 -9.72 5.76 12.94
CA TYR A 119 -8.78 5.96 14.04
C TYR A 119 -8.49 7.44 14.24
N ARG A 120 -9.52 8.17 14.63
CA ARG A 120 -9.46 9.63 14.71
C ARG A 120 -8.51 10.17 15.76
N ASP A 121 -8.26 9.38 16.79
CA ASP A 121 -7.40 9.82 17.88
C ASP A 121 -5.93 9.48 17.64
N ALA A 122 -5.59 8.95 16.48
CA ALA A 122 -4.20 8.65 16.15
C ALA A 122 -3.37 9.92 16.22
N ASP A 123 -2.12 9.80 16.66
CA ASP A 123 -1.28 10.97 16.81
C ASP A 123 -0.84 11.52 15.44
N SER A 124 -0.31 12.74 15.45
CA SER A 124 0.00 13.42 14.21
C SER A 124 1.07 12.73 13.37
N LYS A 125 2.02 12.07 14.02
CA LYS A 125 3.05 11.34 13.28
C LYS A 125 2.49 10.11 12.58
N SER A 126 1.59 9.39 13.24
CA SER A 126 0.94 8.23 12.64
C SER A 126 0.04 8.65 11.49
N VAL A 127 -0.71 9.74 11.66
CA VAL A 127 -1.55 10.28 10.60
C VAL A 127 -0.69 10.70 9.41
N ALA A 128 0.46 11.31 9.65
CA ALA A 128 1.35 11.74 8.56
C ALA A 128 1.85 10.55 7.75
N ILE A 129 2.17 9.43 8.40
CA ILE A 129 2.58 8.21 7.72
C ILE A 129 1.44 7.69 6.83
N ALA A 130 0.23 7.65 7.36
CA ALA A 130 -0.93 7.18 6.60
C ALA A 130 -1.19 8.07 5.39
N GLU A 131 -1.05 9.37 5.55
CA GLU A 131 -1.22 10.29 4.44
C GLU A 131 -0.13 10.15 3.39
N ARG A 132 1.10 9.88 3.82
CA ARG A 132 2.18 9.60 2.87
C ARG A 132 1.88 8.34 2.07
N LEU A 133 1.36 7.31 2.72
CA LEU A 133 0.99 6.08 2.02
C LEU A 133 -0.10 6.36 1.00
N ARG A 134 -1.12 7.10 1.39
CA ARG A 134 -2.21 7.43 0.48
C ARG A 134 -1.71 8.20 -0.74
N THR A 135 -0.83 9.18 -0.51
CA THR A 135 -0.23 9.95 -1.59
C THR A 135 0.64 9.08 -2.49
N CYS A 136 1.43 8.19 -1.88
CA CYS A 136 2.29 7.29 -2.63
C CYS A 136 1.45 6.36 -3.51
N LEU A 137 0.35 5.84 -2.99
CA LEU A 137 -0.57 5.00 -3.77
C LEU A 137 -1.18 5.78 -4.93
N PHE A 138 -1.53 7.03 -4.69
CA PHE A 138 -2.10 7.85 -5.74
C PHE A 138 -1.12 8.03 -6.91
N TYR A 139 0.15 8.27 -6.61
CA TYR A 139 1.16 8.45 -7.65
C TYR A 139 1.64 7.14 -8.26
N THR A 140 1.49 6.02 -7.55
CA THR A 140 1.81 4.70 -8.09
C THR A 140 0.79 4.29 -9.15
N SER A 141 -0.43 4.77 -9.02
CA SER A 141 -1.50 4.44 -9.98
C SER A 141 -1.16 5.02 -11.35
N PRO A 142 -1.14 4.19 -12.40
CA PRO A 142 -0.82 4.73 -13.74
C PRO A 142 -1.90 5.69 -14.21
N SER A 143 -1.47 6.79 -14.80
CA SER A 143 -2.42 7.72 -15.40
C SER A 143 -2.88 7.14 -16.74
N PRO A 144 -3.99 7.64 -17.29
CA PRO A 144 -4.41 7.18 -18.62
C PRO A 144 -3.33 7.33 -19.68
N ARG A 145 -2.43 8.30 -19.52
CA ARG A 145 -1.34 8.49 -20.48
C ARG A 145 -0.32 7.38 -20.39
N ASP A 146 -0.16 6.78 -19.21
CA ASP A 146 0.84 5.74 -19.00
C ASP A 146 0.35 4.38 -19.45
N THR A 147 -0.92 4.24 -19.81
CA THR A 147 -1.49 2.95 -20.14
C THR A 147 -1.62 2.73 -21.65
N ARG A 148 -1.01 3.54 -22.45
CA ARG A 148 -1.12 3.38 -23.89
C ARG A 148 -0.40 2.22 -24.44
#